data_b914afc3bb977532ce84f42b88bf353d
#
_entry.id   b914afc3bb977532ce84f42b88bf353d
#
_cell.length_a   1.000
_cell.length_b   1.000
_cell.length_c   1.000
_cell.angle_alpha   90.00
_cell.angle_beta   90.00
_cell.angle_gamma   90.00
#
_symmetry.space_group_name_H-M   'P 1'
#
loop_
_entity.id
_entity.type
_entity.pdbx_description
1 polymer ?
#
loop_
_entity_poly.entity_id
_entity_poly.type
_entity_poly.pdbx_seq_one_letter_code
_entity_poly.pdbx_strand_id
1 'polypeptide(L)'
;TFRGKKRGKALAIVAAVLSVLAIVITLAMQSAASKAIDEATGVSSSQSSAKGSAKNQPKGDQDMEGDLKTMHVKIVSAVRSNNDYNNQPTVLVTFEWTNNTDKNNSFAVLASPQVFQNGQALDTAIYSENPAGYDSNSDFAEVQPGATGTVTIGYTLKDDSEVTVDVTDLFDLNDSAKVVHKFTV
;
A
#
# COMPACT_ATOMS: atom_id res chain seq x y z
N THR A 1 25.41 9.98 47.42
CA THR A 1 25.24 11.04 46.41
C THR A 1 25.55 10.47 45.03
N PHE A 2 24.50 10.00 44.34
CA PHE A 2 24.60 9.51 42.97
C PHE A 2 24.16 10.63 41.99
N ARG A 3 25.09 11.15 41.24
CA ARG A 3 24.84 12.10 40.14
C ARG A 3 24.72 11.31 38.83
N GLY A 4 23.48 10.99 38.45
CA GLY A 4 23.16 10.16 37.27
C GLY A 4 23.24 10.90 35.95
N LYS A 5 23.83 10.24 35.03
CA LYS A 5 24.07 10.47 33.60
C LYS A 5 22.93 11.08 32.81
N LYS A 6 23.05 12.34 32.39
CA LYS A 6 22.24 12.95 31.34
C LYS A 6 22.88 12.92 29.91
N ARG A 7 23.83 12.02 29.68
CA ARG A 7 24.59 11.98 28.38
C ARG A 7 24.03 11.05 27.31
N GLY A 8 23.08 10.17 27.63
CA GLY A 8 22.57 9.18 26.66
C GLY A 8 21.57 9.71 25.63
N LYS A 9 20.76 10.72 25.99
CA LYS A 9 19.72 11.23 25.10
C LYS A 9 20.24 12.10 23.95
N ALA A 10 21.30 12.86 24.19
CA ALA A 10 21.91 13.69 23.16
C ALA A 10 22.62 12.87 22.07
N LEU A 11 23.27 11.77 22.44
CA LEU A 11 23.94 10.86 21.51
C LEU A 11 22.94 10.09 20.62
N ALA A 12 21.77 9.74 21.15
CA ALA A 12 20.72 9.07 20.37
C ALA A 12 20.10 9.97 19.31
N ILE A 13 19.92 11.26 19.62
CA ILE A 13 19.40 12.24 18.67
C ILE A 13 20.39 12.51 17.52
N VAL A 14 21.67 12.60 17.83
CA VAL A 14 22.75 12.82 16.83
C VAL A 14 22.85 11.62 15.88
N ALA A 15 22.71 10.39 16.39
CA ALA A 15 22.72 9.19 15.57
C ALA A 15 21.51 9.13 14.60
N ALA A 16 20.34 9.54 15.04
CA ALA A 16 19.13 9.57 14.22
C ALA A 16 19.23 10.61 13.10
N VAL A 17 19.78 11.81 13.38
CA VAL A 17 19.96 12.86 12.39
C VAL A 17 21.01 12.46 11.34
N LEU A 18 22.08 11.80 11.73
CA LEU A 18 23.12 11.32 10.80
C LEU A 18 22.60 10.21 9.88
N SER A 19 21.68 9.33 10.34
CA SER A 19 21.11 8.29 9.51
C SER A 19 20.17 8.85 8.42
N VAL A 20 19.40 9.88 8.75
CA VAL A 20 18.53 10.56 7.75
C VAL A 20 19.37 11.28 6.71
N LEU A 21 20.46 11.93 7.12
CA LEU A 21 21.35 12.62 6.20
C LEU A 21 22.05 11.65 5.23
N ALA A 22 22.42 10.45 5.69
CA ALA A 22 23.02 9.41 4.85
C ALA A 22 22.06 8.91 3.77
N ILE A 23 20.75 8.75 4.09
CA ILE A 23 19.73 8.32 3.12
C ILE A 23 19.52 9.37 2.03
N VAL A 24 19.49 10.65 2.37
CA VAL A 24 19.33 11.74 1.40
C VAL A 24 20.54 11.82 0.46
N ILE A 25 21.77 11.64 0.96
CA ILE A 25 22.99 11.66 0.14
C ILE A 25 23.03 10.45 -0.80
N THR A 26 22.59 9.27 -0.35
CA THR A 26 22.57 8.05 -1.18
C THR A 26 21.61 8.19 -2.36
N LEU A 27 20.43 8.78 -2.14
CA LEU A 27 19.45 9.05 -3.21
C LEU A 27 19.97 10.09 -4.21
N ALA A 28 20.69 11.12 -3.76
CA ALA A 28 21.27 12.12 -4.66
C ALA A 28 22.40 11.55 -5.52
N MET A 29 23.19 10.58 -5.03
CA MET A 29 24.24 9.92 -5.80
C MET A 29 23.68 8.93 -6.85
N GLN A 30 22.56 8.27 -6.59
CA GLN A 30 21.95 7.37 -7.57
C GLN A 30 21.41 8.11 -8.79
N SER A 31 20.89 9.33 -8.64
CA SER A 31 20.42 10.14 -9.76
C SER A 31 21.56 10.68 -10.64
N ALA A 32 22.76 10.85 -10.10
CA ALA A 32 23.94 11.26 -10.86
C ALA A 32 24.59 10.10 -11.65
N ALA A 33 24.54 8.87 -11.09
CA ALA A 33 25.08 7.69 -11.76
C ALA A 33 24.25 7.26 -12.98
N SER A 34 22.91 7.42 -12.93
CA SER A 34 22.03 7.09 -14.05
C SER A 34 22.26 7.94 -15.28
N LYS A 35 22.59 9.24 -15.11
CA LYS A 35 22.90 10.14 -16.24
C LYS A 35 24.22 9.80 -16.95
N ALA A 36 25.21 9.28 -16.23
CA ALA A 36 26.48 8.92 -16.81
C ALA A 36 26.44 7.64 -17.65
N ILE A 37 25.47 6.78 -17.41
CA ILE A 37 25.29 5.51 -18.14
C ILE A 37 24.53 5.73 -19.45
N ASP A 38 23.56 6.64 -19.50
CA ASP A 38 22.79 6.95 -20.70
C ASP A 38 23.63 7.59 -21.82
N GLU A 39 24.67 8.36 -21.47
CA GLU A 39 25.57 8.94 -22.47
C GLU A 39 26.56 7.91 -23.07
N ALA A 40 26.84 6.80 -22.37
CA ALA A 40 27.85 5.84 -22.80
C ALA A 40 27.31 4.69 -23.66
N THR A 41 26.01 4.40 -23.67
CA THR A 41 25.43 3.21 -24.32
C THR A 41 24.51 3.49 -25.49
N GLY A 42 24.11 4.73 -25.75
CA GLY A 42 23.31 5.11 -26.92
C GLY A 42 21.92 4.46 -27.02
N VAL A 43 21.38 3.96 -25.90
CA VAL A 43 20.03 3.37 -25.84
C VAL A 43 19.05 4.43 -25.32
N SER A 44 18.30 4.99 -26.25
CA SER A 44 17.24 5.96 -25.99
C SER A 44 16.09 5.27 -25.26
N SER A 45 16.09 5.26 -23.92
CA SER A 45 14.89 5.01 -23.13
C SER A 45 14.15 6.35 -22.99
N SER A 46 12.95 6.41 -23.57
CA SER A 46 12.06 7.57 -23.51
C SER A 46 11.70 7.91 -22.06
N GLN A 47 12.46 8.82 -21.48
CA GLN A 47 12.18 9.43 -20.18
C GLN A 47 11.10 10.49 -20.39
N SER A 48 9.85 10.18 -20.01
CA SER A 48 8.79 11.18 -19.97
C SER A 48 9.09 12.18 -18.86
N SER A 49 9.51 13.35 -19.27
CA SER A 49 9.74 14.52 -18.41
C SER A 49 8.43 14.95 -17.76
N ALA A 50 8.42 14.99 -16.43
CA ALA A 50 7.38 15.64 -15.65
C ALA A 50 7.26 17.12 -16.06
N LYS A 51 6.21 17.48 -16.80
CA LYS A 51 5.76 18.86 -16.97
C LYS A 51 4.26 18.93 -16.69
N GLY A 52 3.96 19.73 -15.71
CA GLY A 52 2.73 20.12 -15.08
C GLY A 52 1.38 19.83 -15.74
N SER A 53 0.48 19.36 -14.89
CA SER A 53 -0.94 19.65 -14.82
C SER A 53 -1.77 19.52 -16.11
N ALA A 54 -2.06 18.28 -16.50
CA ALA A 54 -3.40 17.90 -16.89
C ALA A 54 -3.75 16.70 -15.99
N LYS A 55 -4.84 16.76 -15.23
CA LYS A 55 -5.37 15.61 -14.49
C LYS A 55 -5.82 14.57 -15.52
N ASN A 56 -4.89 13.80 -16.06
CA ASN A 56 -5.21 12.57 -16.75
C ASN A 56 -5.74 11.63 -15.70
N GLN A 57 -7.03 11.38 -15.72
CA GLN A 57 -7.66 10.40 -14.87
C GLN A 57 -7.01 9.04 -15.18
N PRO A 58 -6.56 8.28 -14.18
CA PRO A 58 -5.99 6.95 -14.40
C PRO A 58 -7.00 6.07 -15.15
N LYS A 59 -6.52 5.22 -16.04
CA LYS A 59 -7.36 4.30 -16.81
C LYS A 59 -6.70 2.93 -16.94
N GLY A 60 -7.52 1.89 -16.78
CA GLY A 60 -7.12 0.51 -16.98
C GLY A 60 -6.52 -0.16 -15.75
N ASP A 61 -6.08 -1.38 -15.95
CA ASP A 61 -5.55 -2.23 -14.90
C ASP A 61 -4.09 -1.84 -14.60
N GLN A 62 -3.77 -1.72 -13.29
CA GLN A 62 -2.45 -1.43 -12.77
C GLN A 62 -2.05 -2.60 -11.85
N ASP A 63 -0.81 -3.08 -11.93
CA ASP A 63 -0.37 -4.26 -11.20
C ASP A 63 0.22 -3.88 -9.84
N MET A 64 -0.26 -4.51 -8.78
CA MET A 64 0.13 -4.35 -7.36
C MET A 64 -0.02 -2.94 -6.80
N GLU A 65 0.26 -1.89 -7.56
CA GLU A 65 0.33 -0.51 -7.10
C GLU A 65 -0.11 0.42 -8.21
N GLY A 66 -0.89 1.44 -7.85
CA GLY A 66 -1.36 2.40 -8.85
C GLY A 66 -2.20 3.53 -8.30
N ASP A 67 -2.48 4.48 -9.19
CA ASP A 67 -3.34 5.62 -8.90
C ASP A 67 -4.79 5.31 -9.26
N LEU A 68 -5.67 5.56 -8.31
CA LEU A 68 -7.10 5.67 -8.51
C LEU A 68 -7.51 7.15 -8.48
N LYS A 69 -8.78 7.43 -8.65
CA LYS A 69 -9.27 8.81 -8.70
C LYS A 69 -9.10 9.55 -7.36
N THR A 70 -9.32 8.85 -6.24
CA THR A 70 -9.34 9.42 -4.89
C THR A 70 -8.14 9.03 -4.04
N MET A 71 -7.37 8.05 -4.48
CA MET A 71 -6.23 7.55 -3.71
C MET A 71 -5.14 6.98 -4.61
N HIS A 72 -3.94 6.85 -4.06
CA HIS A 72 -2.94 5.92 -4.51
C HIS A 72 -3.05 4.66 -3.65
N VAL A 73 -3.01 3.47 -4.21
CA VAL A 73 -3.13 2.22 -3.46
C VAL A 73 -2.09 1.20 -3.91
N LYS A 74 -1.59 0.43 -2.93
CA LYS A 74 -0.67 -0.68 -3.12
C LYS A 74 -1.20 -1.92 -2.41
N ILE A 75 -1.28 -3.03 -3.10
CA ILE A 75 -1.58 -4.33 -2.54
C ILE A 75 -0.27 -4.93 -2.01
N VAL A 76 -0.07 -4.88 -0.69
CA VAL A 76 1.21 -5.24 -0.08
C VAL A 76 1.41 -6.75 0.00
N SER A 77 0.37 -7.48 0.41
CA SER A 77 0.44 -8.93 0.61
C SER A 77 -0.94 -9.58 0.69
N ALA A 78 -0.99 -10.86 0.39
CA ALA A 78 -2.08 -11.76 0.75
C ALA A 78 -1.48 -13.00 1.44
N VAL A 79 -1.81 -13.23 2.71
CA VAL A 79 -1.20 -14.28 3.54
C VAL A 79 -2.29 -15.07 4.26
N ARG A 80 -2.19 -16.41 4.21
CA ARG A 80 -3.09 -17.28 4.99
C ARG A 80 -3.04 -16.94 6.47
N SER A 81 -4.20 -17.02 7.11
CA SER A 81 -4.38 -16.67 8.51
C SER A 81 -5.19 -17.73 9.26
N ASN A 82 -5.53 -17.40 10.51
CA ASN A 82 -6.37 -18.25 11.34
C ASN A 82 -7.74 -18.46 10.68
N ASN A 83 -8.38 -19.58 10.98
CA ASN A 83 -9.74 -19.81 10.51
C ASN A 83 -10.72 -18.75 11.07
N ASP A 84 -11.79 -18.48 10.32
CA ASP A 84 -12.88 -17.63 10.75
C ASP A 84 -13.73 -18.28 11.86
N TYR A 85 -14.79 -17.58 12.31
CA TYR A 85 -15.70 -18.08 13.37
C TYR A 85 -16.47 -19.35 12.95
N ASN A 86 -16.58 -19.64 11.65
CA ASN A 86 -17.17 -20.87 11.11
C ASN A 86 -16.13 -21.98 10.85
N ASN A 87 -14.90 -21.79 11.31
CA ASN A 87 -13.77 -22.68 11.08
C ASN A 87 -13.38 -22.86 9.59
N GLN A 88 -13.65 -21.83 8.78
CA GLN A 88 -13.23 -21.79 7.38
C GLN A 88 -11.83 -21.16 7.25
N PRO A 89 -10.98 -21.65 6.32
CA PRO A 89 -9.67 -21.05 6.08
C PRO A 89 -9.79 -19.61 5.58
N THR A 90 -8.82 -18.76 5.94
CA THR A 90 -8.86 -17.35 5.56
C THR A 90 -7.55 -16.86 4.97
N VAL A 91 -7.60 -15.72 4.29
CA VAL A 91 -6.48 -14.92 3.85
C VAL A 91 -6.60 -13.49 4.38
N LEU A 92 -5.51 -12.95 4.91
CA LEU A 92 -5.38 -11.52 5.22
C LEU A 92 -4.75 -10.81 4.04
N VAL A 93 -5.43 -9.80 3.52
CA VAL A 93 -4.91 -8.93 2.45
C VAL A 93 -4.58 -7.58 3.06
N THR A 94 -3.33 -7.15 2.89
CA THR A 94 -2.84 -5.86 3.41
C THR A 94 -2.69 -4.87 2.27
N PHE A 95 -3.21 -3.67 2.49
CA PHE A 95 -3.13 -2.53 1.59
C PHE A 95 -2.39 -1.38 2.26
N GLU A 96 -1.57 -0.68 1.50
CA GLU A 96 -1.07 0.65 1.83
C GLU A 96 -1.74 1.64 0.89
N TRP A 97 -2.24 2.75 1.41
CA TRP A 97 -2.98 3.71 0.59
C TRP A 97 -2.69 5.15 1.03
N THR A 98 -2.68 6.06 0.07
CA THR A 98 -2.50 7.50 0.31
C THR A 98 -3.77 8.24 -0.05
N ASN A 99 -4.27 9.06 0.86
CA ASN A 99 -5.46 9.87 0.64
C ASN A 99 -5.14 11.06 -0.28
N ASN A 100 -5.59 10.99 -1.54
CA ASN A 100 -5.40 12.04 -2.55
C ASN A 100 -6.56 13.06 -2.60
N THR A 101 -7.51 12.96 -1.65
CA THR A 101 -8.60 13.94 -1.53
C THR A 101 -8.18 15.15 -0.69
N ASP A 102 -9.04 16.16 -0.62
CA ASP A 102 -8.84 17.39 0.14
C ASP A 102 -9.38 17.34 1.59
N LYS A 103 -9.87 16.17 2.03
CA LYS A 103 -10.49 15.94 3.36
C LYS A 103 -9.96 14.68 3.99
N ASN A 104 -10.11 14.58 5.32
CA ASN A 104 -9.93 13.31 6.01
C ASN A 104 -10.90 12.28 5.44
N ASN A 105 -10.39 11.09 5.17
CA ASN A 105 -11.19 9.98 4.68
C ASN A 105 -10.62 8.66 5.21
N SER A 106 -11.44 7.62 5.16
CA SER A 106 -11.03 6.26 5.47
C SER A 106 -11.02 5.39 4.20
N PHE A 107 -10.30 4.29 4.26
CA PHE A 107 -10.23 3.32 3.16
C PHE A 107 -11.63 2.78 2.81
N ALA A 108 -12.43 2.44 3.82
CA ALA A 108 -13.80 1.95 3.66
C ALA A 108 -14.74 2.92 2.93
N VAL A 109 -14.45 4.24 2.96
CA VAL A 109 -15.27 5.27 2.28
C VAL A 109 -14.81 5.50 0.84
N LEU A 110 -13.53 5.32 0.56
CA LEU A 110 -12.96 5.65 -0.75
C LEU A 110 -12.76 4.41 -1.65
N ALA A 111 -12.43 3.25 -1.08
CA ALA A 111 -12.06 2.05 -1.79
C ALA A 111 -13.19 1.01 -1.87
N SER A 112 -13.18 0.23 -2.95
CA SER A 112 -13.95 -1.00 -3.11
C SER A 112 -12.99 -2.17 -3.38
N PRO A 113 -12.35 -2.73 -2.32
CA PRO A 113 -11.50 -3.89 -2.47
C PRO A 113 -12.35 -5.16 -2.63
N GLN A 114 -11.98 -6.01 -3.57
CA GLN A 114 -12.58 -7.32 -3.79
C GLN A 114 -11.50 -8.39 -3.93
N VAL A 115 -11.76 -9.58 -3.41
CA VAL A 115 -10.87 -10.72 -3.59
C VAL A 115 -11.65 -11.83 -4.26
N PHE A 116 -11.08 -12.40 -5.31
CA PHE A 116 -11.70 -13.46 -6.11
C PHE A 116 -10.89 -14.74 -6.00
N GLN A 117 -11.58 -15.85 -5.99
CA GLN A 117 -11.00 -17.19 -6.12
C GLN A 117 -11.81 -17.98 -7.15
N ASN A 118 -11.15 -18.53 -8.16
CA ASN A 118 -11.83 -19.22 -9.29
C ASN A 118 -12.92 -18.35 -9.97
N GLY A 119 -12.69 -17.04 -10.05
CA GLY A 119 -13.63 -16.09 -10.67
C GLY A 119 -14.85 -15.74 -9.82
N GLN A 120 -14.91 -16.18 -8.57
CA GLN A 120 -15.99 -15.84 -7.61
C GLN A 120 -15.46 -14.98 -6.48
N ALA A 121 -16.18 -13.91 -6.16
CA ALA A 121 -15.84 -13.05 -5.03
C ALA A 121 -15.89 -13.83 -3.72
N LEU A 122 -14.92 -13.56 -2.86
CA LEU A 122 -14.85 -14.11 -1.51
C LEU A 122 -15.58 -13.20 -0.53
N ASP A 123 -16.18 -13.81 0.49
CA ASP A 123 -16.80 -13.09 1.60
C ASP A 123 -15.74 -12.59 2.57
N THR A 124 -15.98 -11.45 3.21
CA THR A 124 -15.15 -10.93 4.30
C THR A 124 -15.18 -11.88 5.49
N ALA A 125 -14.03 -12.25 6.01
CA ALA A 125 -13.92 -13.13 7.17
C ALA A 125 -14.26 -12.41 8.47
N ILE A 126 -14.98 -13.12 9.34
CA ILE A 126 -15.30 -12.67 10.71
C ILE A 126 -14.56 -13.58 11.68
N TYR A 127 -13.78 -13.02 12.59
CA TYR A 127 -12.99 -13.78 13.55
C TYR A 127 -13.62 -13.73 14.94
N SER A 128 -13.61 -14.87 15.65
CA SER A 128 -13.95 -14.89 17.08
C SER A 128 -12.84 -14.23 17.93
N GLU A 129 -11.59 -14.42 17.53
CA GLU A 129 -10.41 -13.73 18.04
C GLU A 129 -9.60 -13.23 16.84
N ASN A 130 -9.25 -11.95 16.85
CA ASN A 130 -8.48 -11.37 15.77
C ASN A 130 -7.12 -12.06 15.62
N PRO A 131 -6.70 -12.44 14.41
CA PRO A 131 -5.35 -12.90 14.16
C PRO A 131 -4.29 -11.88 14.60
N ALA A 132 -3.09 -12.33 14.90
CA ALA A 132 -2.01 -11.45 15.31
C ALA A 132 -1.73 -10.37 14.24
N GLY A 133 -1.76 -9.11 14.66
CA GLY A 133 -1.52 -7.96 13.79
C GLY A 133 -2.72 -7.56 12.92
N TYR A 134 -3.87 -8.20 13.07
CA TYR A 134 -5.11 -7.82 12.39
C TYR A 134 -5.97 -6.90 13.27
N ASP A 135 -6.33 -5.74 12.73
CA ASP A 135 -7.30 -4.81 13.31
C ASP A 135 -8.51 -4.71 12.38
N SER A 136 -9.64 -5.24 12.83
CA SER A 136 -10.91 -5.23 12.07
C SER A 136 -11.50 -3.84 11.83
N ASN A 137 -10.94 -2.80 12.44
CA ASN A 137 -11.37 -1.42 12.23
C ASN A 137 -10.34 -0.59 11.45
N SER A 138 -9.26 -1.20 10.96
CA SER A 138 -8.20 -0.48 10.25
C SER A 138 -8.70 0.26 9.01
N ASP A 139 -9.71 -0.27 8.33
CA ASP A 139 -10.33 0.30 7.13
C ASP A 139 -11.20 1.54 7.42
N PHE A 140 -11.68 1.71 8.67
CA PHE A 140 -12.42 2.88 9.12
C PHE A 140 -11.55 3.99 9.70
N ALA A 141 -10.25 3.74 9.91
CA ALA A 141 -9.33 4.76 10.41
C ALA A 141 -9.20 5.92 9.42
N GLU A 142 -9.43 7.15 9.91
CA GLU A 142 -9.31 8.35 9.09
C GLU A 142 -7.85 8.72 8.82
N VAL A 143 -7.54 9.04 7.56
CA VAL A 143 -6.24 9.48 7.09
C VAL A 143 -6.38 10.89 6.51
N GLN A 144 -5.48 11.78 6.90
CA GLN A 144 -5.46 13.18 6.43
C GLN A 144 -5.08 13.27 4.94
N PRO A 145 -5.45 14.37 4.25
CA PRO A 145 -5.01 14.62 2.88
C PRO A 145 -3.50 14.48 2.70
N GLY A 146 -3.08 13.71 1.71
CA GLY A 146 -1.68 13.44 1.39
C GLY A 146 -0.95 12.48 2.33
N ALA A 147 -1.59 12.01 3.40
CA ALA A 147 -1.01 11.02 4.31
C ALA A 147 -1.32 9.59 3.85
N THR A 148 -0.48 8.65 4.31
CA THR A 148 -0.59 7.22 4.01
C THR A 148 -1.08 6.44 5.21
N GLY A 149 -1.98 5.49 4.99
CA GLY A 149 -2.49 4.53 5.97
C GLY A 149 -2.27 3.10 5.52
N THR A 150 -2.32 2.18 6.48
CA THR A 150 -2.27 0.72 6.21
C THR A 150 -3.58 0.10 6.68
N VAL A 151 -4.12 -0.80 5.86
CA VAL A 151 -5.38 -1.51 6.10
C VAL A 151 -5.16 -2.99 5.86
N THR A 152 -5.72 -3.83 6.73
CA THR A 152 -5.73 -5.28 6.53
C THR A 152 -7.16 -5.80 6.60
N ILE A 153 -7.59 -6.54 5.58
CA ILE A 153 -8.93 -7.12 5.48
C ILE A 153 -8.80 -8.65 5.36
N GLY A 154 -9.60 -9.37 6.12
CA GLY A 154 -9.69 -10.82 6.04
C GLY A 154 -10.76 -11.29 5.06
N TYR A 155 -10.47 -12.35 4.29
CA TYR A 155 -11.42 -13.01 3.38
C TYR A 155 -11.43 -14.51 3.60
N THR A 156 -12.63 -15.12 3.47
CA THR A 156 -12.81 -16.57 3.65
C THR A 156 -12.45 -17.30 2.35
N LEU A 157 -11.46 -18.19 2.41
CA LEU A 157 -11.03 -19.00 1.27
C LEU A 157 -11.99 -20.17 1.02
N LYS A 158 -12.16 -20.55 -0.25
CA LYS A 158 -12.95 -21.70 -0.67
C LYS A 158 -12.10 -22.94 -0.90
N ASP A 159 -10.85 -22.75 -1.33
CA ASP A 159 -9.88 -23.82 -1.60
C ASP A 159 -8.43 -23.29 -1.54
N ASP A 160 -7.46 -24.05 -2.07
CA ASP A 160 -6.04 -23.72 -2.07
C ASP A 160 -5.56 -23.04 -3.37
N SER A 161 -6.47 -22.63 -4.25
CA SER A 161 -6.10 -21.94 -5.49
C SER A 161 -5.67 -20.48 -5.23
N GLU A 162 -4.99 -19.90 -6.22
CA GLU A 162 -4.58 -18.49 -6.16
C GLU A 162 -5.78 -17.55 -5.98
N VAL A 163 -5.55 -16.43 -5.35
CA VAL A 163 -6.53 -15.36 -5.21
C VAL A 163 -6.15 -14.17 -6.09
N THR A 164 -7.15 -13.52 -6.68
CA THR A 164 -7.00 -12.25 -7.38
C THR A 164 -7.56 -11.15 -6.48
N VAL A 165 -6.72 -10.19 -6.13
CA VAL A 165 -7.11 -8.99 -5.38
C VAL A 165 -7.34 -7.85 -6.38
N ASP A 166 -8.48 -7.19 -6.28
CA ASP A 166 -8.91 -6.09 -7.14
C ASP A 166 -9.32 -4.90 -6.27
N VAL A 167 -8.86 -3.70 -6.58
CA VAL A 167 -9.20 -2.47 -5.86
C VAL A 167 -9.60 -1.38 -6.83
N THR A 168 -10.78 -0.81 -6.61
CA THR A 168 -11.30 0.35 -7.36
C THR A 168 -11.71 1.46 -6.41
N ASP A 169 -11.98 2.66 -6.94
CA ASP A 169 -12.69 3.68 -6.16
C ASP A 169 -14.15 3.26 -5.92
N LEU A 170 -14.65 3.44 -4.71
CA LEU A 170 -16.00 3.03 -4.30
C LEU A 170 -17.11 3.66 -5.19
N PHE A 171 -16.89 4.87 -5.68
CA PHE A 171 -17.87 5.61 -6.48
C PHE A 171 -17.45 5.78 -7.94
N ASP A 172 -16.53 4.97 -8.45
CA ASP A 172 -16.22 4.95 -9.88
C ASP A 172 -17.17 4.01 -10.63
N LEU A 173 -18.27 4.57 -11.13
CA LEU A 173 -19.30 3.82 -11.87
C LEU A 173 -18.82 3.34 -13.27
N ASN A 174 -17.64 3.73 -13.70
CA ASN A 174 -17.12 3.41 -15.04
C ASN A 174 -15.95 2.43 -15.01
N ASP A 175 -15.53 1.97 -13.83
CA ASP A 175 -14.34 1.11 -13.61
C ASP A 175 -13.13 1.60 -14.42
N SER A 176 -12.90 2.92 -14.37
CA SER A 176 -11.94 3.58 -15.26
C SER A 176 -10.51 3.23 -14.94
N ALA A 177 -10.22 2.89 -13.67
CA ALA A 177 -8.93 2.43 -13.21
C ALA A 177 -9.09 1.44 -12.06
N LYS A 178 -8.25 0.43 -12.01
CA LYS A 178 -8.16 -0.51 -10.90
C LYS A 178 -6.73 -0.97 -10.66
N VAL A 179 -6.45 -1.40 -9.44
CA VAL A 179 -5.20 -2.06 -9.08
C VAL A 179 -5.51 -3.53 -8.84
N VAL A 180 -4.84 -4.42 -9.56
CA VAL A 180 -5.13 -5.86 -9.58
C VAL A 180 -3.84 -6.64 -9.41
N HIS A 181 -3.83 -7.63 -8.51
CA HIS A 181 -2.73 -8.58 -8.42
C HIS A 181 -3.20 -9.98 -8.03
N LYS A 182 -2.43 -10.99 -8.43
CA LYS A 182 -2.67 -12.39 -8.09
C LYS A 182 -1.66 -12.89 -7.07
N PHE A 183 -2.14 -13.59 -6.05
CA PHE A 183 -1.31 -14.19 -5.02
C PHE A 183 -1.53 -15.70 -4.95
N THR A 184 -0.46 -16.45 -4.83
CA THR A 184 -0.49 -17.83 -4.34
C THR A 184 -0.54 -17.79 -2.81
N VAL A 185 -1.53 -18.40 -2.20
CA VAL A 185 -1.82 -18.34 -0.76
C VAL A 185 -1.80 -19.71 -0.11
#